data_a82d724ee79e6942bdbf70390c166b53
#
_entry.id   a82d724ee79e6942bdbf70390c166b53
#
_cell.length_a   1.000
_cell.length_b   1.000
_cell.length_c   1.000
_cell.angle_alpha   90.00
_cell.angle_beta   90.00
_cell.angle_gamma   90.00
#
_symmetry.space_group_name_H-M   'P 1'
#
loop_
_entity.id
_entity.type
_entity.pdbx_description
1 polymer ?
#
loop_
_entity_poly.entity_id
_entity_poly.type
_entity_poly.pdbx_seq_one_letter_code
_entity_poly.pdbx_strand_id
1 'polypeptide(L)'
;MKKFLASILTLALCLGLATGCAGKQTPAENDTESAGETGVKEIPSLKIAFSPYADADQITTATEPLEQLLQAKLLEKGYDVKDIDMTVGTSYTAVGEALSAGSADIGFISGGNYVLFSDDCDVLLTALRYAINKDSENPADWNDGTIEENTKDMSTYYRCIILAGPSEKGQELQAKVNAGEELTWDDLNSANWSVMGTSSPAGYIYPALWLQDRYGKGISDLSSAVQSDSYASAFARLASGQVDVLVTYADARRDYAERWNTEFGREGSIWEETNVIGVTAPIYNDT
;
A
#
# COMPACT_ATOMS: atom_id res chain seq x y z
N MET A 1 -31.38 3.22 -43.42
CA MET A 1 -31.85 2.12 -44.31
C MET A 1 -31.39 0.80 -43.73
N LYS A 2 -32.37 -0.07 -43.52
CA LYS A 2 -32.34 -1.55 -43.41
C LYS A 2 -31.50 -2.12 -42.22
N LYS A 3 -32.07 -2.63 -41.15
CA LYS A 3 -33.09 -3.70 -40.89
C LYS A 3 -32.49 -5.12 -40.93
N PHE A 4 -32.77 -5.86 -39.83
CA PHE A 4 -33.04 -7.31 -39.70
C PHE A 4 -31.82 -8.22 -39.45
N LEU A 5 -31.83 -9.24 -38.59
CA LEU A 5 -32.92 -10.12 -38.15
C LEU A 5 -32.51 -10.81 -36.82
N ALA A 6 -33.50 -10.99 -35.99
CA ALA A 6 -33.53 -11.90 -34.86
C ALA A 6 -33.71 -13.37 -35.35
N SER A 7 -33.24 -14.33 -34.58
CA SER A 7 -33.74 -15.70 -34.66
C SER A 7 -33.80 -16.33 -33.26
N ILE A 8 -35.05 -16.49 -32.85
CA ILE A 8 -35.60 -17.29 -31.77
C ILE A 8 -35.47 -18.77 -32.17
N LEU A 9 -35.06 -19.64 -31.26
CA LEU A 9 -35.41 -21.05 -31.34
C LEU A 9 -35.88 -21.56 -29.99
N THR A 10 -37.13 -21.99 -30.03
CA THR A 10 -38.02 -22.43 -28.99
C THR A 10 -37.87 -23.93 -28.69
N LEU A 11 -37.95 -24.31 -27.41
CA LEU A 11 -38.84 -25.31 -26.82
C LEU A 11 -38.78 -26.78 -27.26
N ALA A 12 -38.50 -27.68 -26.35
CA ALA A 12 -39.16 -28.96 -26.26
C ALA A 12 -39.33 -29.43 -24.81
N LEU A 13 -40.57 -29.39 -24.39
CA LEU A 13 -41.16 -29.89 -23.14
C LEU A 13 -41.42 -31.41 -23.33
N CYS A 14 -41.01 -32.25 -22.38
CA CYS A 14 -41.56 -33.58 -22.24
C CYS A 14 -42.00 -33.83 -20.80
N LEU A 15 -43.30 -33.77 -20.58
CA LEU A 15 -43.99 -34.32 -19.41
C LEU A 15 -43.93 -35.86 -19.44
N GLY A 16 -43.66 -36.47 -18.31
CA GLY A 16 -43.89 -37.87 -18.03
C GLY A 16 -44.44 -38.03 -16.62
N LEU A 17 -45.77 -38.10 -16.54
CA LEU A 17 -46.52 -38.49 -15.35
C LEU A 17 -46.55 -40.02 -15.23
N ALA A 18 -46.18 -40.55 -14.06
CA ALA A 18 -46.61 -41.86 -13.63
C ALA A 18 -46.86 -41.87 -12.11
N THR A 19 -48.10 -42.03 -11.76
CA THR A 19 -48.68 -42.23 -10.45
C THR A 19 -48.37 -43.63 -9.90
N GLY A 20 -48.15 -43.72 -8.59
CA GLY A 20 -48.10 -45.00 -7.87
C GLY A 20 -48.19 -44.78 -6.35
N CYS A 21 -49.29 -45.28 -5.80
CA CYS A 21 -49.73 -45.10 -4.41
C CYS A 21 -48.98 -45.92 -3.34
N ALA A 22 -49.00 -45.39 -2.16
CA ALA A 22 -49.22 -45.97 -0.82
C ALA A 22 -48.18 -46.92 -0.21
N GLY A 23 -47.73 -46.52 0.97
CA GLY A 23 -47.07 -47.37 1.95
C GLY A 23 -46.50 -46.57 3.12
N LYS A 24 -47.32 -46.40 4.18
CA LYS A 24 -46.87 -45.91 5.49
C LYS A 24 -45.91 -46.93 6.09
N GLN A 25 -44.67 -46.54 6.35
CA GLN A 25 -43.86 -47.09 7.43
C GLN A 25 -42.85 -46.01 7.87
N THR A 26 -42.98 -45.60 9.11
CA THR A 26 -41.98 -44.87 9.85
C THR A 26 -40.85 -45.85 10.20
N PRO A 27 -39.62 -45.51 9.94
CA PRO A 27 -38.52 -46.05 10.70
C PRO A 27 -37.75 -44.90 11.35
N ALA A 28 -37.46 -45.12 12.59
CA ALA A 28 -36.41 -44.60 13.45
C ALA A 28 -35.45 -43.58 12.87
N GLU A 29 -35.39 -42.44 13.52
CA GLU A 29 -34.28 -41.54 13.55
C GLU A 29 -33.00 -42.33 13.83
N ASN A 30 -32.20 -42.48 12.81
CA ASN A 30 -30.79 -42.78 13.00
C ASN A 30 -30.08 -41.42 12.95
N ASP A 31 -29.88 -40.82 14.13
CA ASP A 31 -28.85 -39.81 14.35
C ASP A 31 -27.50 -40.45 13.98
N THR A 32 -27.18 -40.35 12.69
CA THR A 32 -25.79 -40.48 12.30
C THR A 32 -25.15 -39.13 12.62
N GLU A 33 -24.60 -39.02 13.83
CA GLU A 33 -23.56 -38.06 14.10
C GLU A 33 -22.58 -38.15 12.92
N SER A 34 -22.56 -37.09 12.13
CA SER A 34 -21.49 -36.83 11.16
C SER A 34 -20.20 -36.81 11.95
N ALA A 35 -19.50 -37.95 11.98
CA ALA A 35 -18.14 -38.04 12.44
C ALA A 35 -17.37 -36.96 11.69
N GLY A 36 -16.86 -35.97 12.41
CA GLY A 36 -16.10 -34.89 11.86
C GLY A 36 -15.02 -35.46 10.94
N GLU A 37 -14.99 -34.98 9.71
CA GLU A 37 -13.86 -35.19 8.82
C GLU A 37 -12.59 -34.66 9.52
N THR A 38 -11.84 -35.58 10.14
CA THR A 38 -10.49 -35.33 10.67
C THR A 38 -9.45 -35.39 9.56
N GLY A 39 -9.84 -35.02 8.34
CA GLY A 39 -8.98 -34.99 7.17
C GLY A 39 -8.33 -33.60 7.02
N VAL A 40 -7.06 -33.61 6.70
CA VAL A 40 -6.36 -32.40 6.23
C VAL A 40 -7.01 -31.94 4.93
N LYS A 41 -7.44 -30.67 4.88
CA LYS A 41 -8.04 -30.07 3.68
C LYS A 41 -6.94 -29.64 2.72
N GLU A 42 -6.88 -30.22 1.54
CA GLU A 42 -5.93 -29.80 0.51
C GLU A 42 -6.39 -28.50 -0.17
N ILE A 43 -5.45 -27.56 -0.32
CA ILE A 43 -5.59 -26.29 -1.03
C ILE A 43 -4.53 -26.31 -2.16
N PRO A 44 -4.94 -26.32 -3.44
CA PRO A 44 -3.99 -26.44 -4.55
C PRO A 44 -2.99 -25.28 -4.62
N SER A 45 -3.47 -24.05 -4.43
CA SER A 45 -2.64 -22.84 -4.44
C SER A 45 -3.25 -21.75 -3.58
N LEU A 46 -2.40 -20.92 -2.99
CA LEU A 46 -2.75 -19.68 -2.30
C LEU A 46 -1.97 -18.54 -2.95
N LYS A 47 -2.68 -17.54 -3.47
CA LYS A 47 -2.08 -16.41 -4.19
C LYS A 47 -2.05 -15.18 -3.31
N ILE A 48 -0.87 -14.64 -3.08
CA ILE A 48 -0.62 -13.49 -2.21
C ILE A 48 -0.04 -12.35 -3.04
N ALA A 49 -0.65 -11.18 -2.98
CA ALA A 49 -0.19 -9.99 -3.69
C ALA A 49 0.24 -8.88 -2.71
N PHE A 50 1.36 -8.24 -3.00
CA PHE A 50 1.91 -7.14 -2.21
C PHE A 50 1.82 -5.83 -3.00
N SER A 51 1.39 -4.75 -2.34
CA SER A 51 1.52 -3.40 -2.90
C SER A 51 3.00 -3.02 -3.02
N PRO A 52 3.39 -2.26 -4.07
CA PRO A 52 4.79 -1.90 -4.32
C PRO A 52 5.23 -0.72 -3.43
N TYR A 53 5.32 -0.95 -2.13
CA TYR A 53 5.78 0.06 -1.15
C TYR A 53 7.29 0.25 -1.14
N ALA A 54 8.04 -0.69 -1.71
CA ALA A 54 9.48 -0.66 -1.93
C ALA A 54 9.81 -1.27 -3.31
N ASP A 55 11.09 -1.35 -3.66
CA ASP A 55 11.52 -2.02 -4.88
C ASP A 55 11.06 -3.49 -4.87
N ALA A 56 10.56 -4.01 -5.99
CA ALA A 56 9.96 -5.35 -6.08
C ALA A 56 10.92 -6.46 -5.60
N ASP A 57 12.21 -6.35 -5.93
CA ASP A 57 13.22 -7.30 -5.50
C ASP A 57 13.43 -7.30 -3.97
N GLN A 58 13.31 -6.13 -3.34
CA GLN A 58 13.38 -6.01 -1.87
C GLN A 58 12.18 -6.68 -1.21
N ILE A 59 10.96 -6.45 -1.72
CA ILE A 59 9.75 -7.07 -1.21
C ILE A 59 9.83 -8.58 -1.38
N THR A 60 10.19 -9.06 -2.57
CA THR A 60 10.33 -10.49 -2.87
C THR A 60 11.34 -11.16 -1.94
N THR A 61 12.52 -10.57 -1.76
CA THR A 61 13.56 -11.11 -0.87
C THR A 61 13.09 -11.14 0.60
N ALA A 62 12.42 -10.08 1.06
CA ALA A 62 11.96 -10.00 2.43
C ALA A 62 10.81 -10.98 2.74
N THR A 63 10.01 -11.33 1.73
CA THR A 63 8.83 -12.20 1.88
C THR A 63 9.11 -13.67 1.56
N GLU A 64 10.24 -14.00 0.96
CA GLU A 64 10.63 -15.39 0.63
C GLU A 64 10.43 -16.40 1.79
N PRO A 65 10.80 -16.09 3.05
CA PRO A 65 10.58 -17.02 4.16
C PRO A 65 9.11 -17.25 4.52
N LEU A 66 8.20 -16.36 4.07
CA LEU A 66 6.78 -16.41 4.40
C LEU A 66 6.10 -17.64 3.83
N GLU A 67 6.49 -18.09 2.64
CA GLU A 67 5.92 -19.26 1.98
C GLU A 67 6.00 -20.51 2.90
N GLN A 68 7.21 -20.89 3.30
CA GLN A 68 7.42 -22.07 4.14
C GLN A 68 6.75 -21.91 5.52
N LEU A 69 6.78 -20.71 6.09
CA LEU A 69 6.15 -20.43 7.37
C LEU A 69 4.62 -20.61 7.29
N LEU A 70 3.98 -20.07 6.24
CA LEU A 70 2.54 -20.20 6.03
C LEU A 70 2.16 -21.65 5.77
N GLN A 71 2.86 -22.38 4.90
CA GLN A 71 2.60 -23.78 4.63
C GLN A 71 2.64 -24.60 5.93
N ALA A 72 3.69 -24.43 6.74
CA ALA A 72 3.82 -25.14 8.02
C ALA A 72 2.69 -24.79 9.00
N LYS A 73 2.35 -23.52 9.13
CA LYS A 73 1.30 -23.06 10.05
C LYS A 73 -0.11 -23.43 9.60
N LEU A 74 -0.38 -23.42 8.33
CA LEU A 74 -1.66 -23.85 7.77
C LEU A 74 -1.83 -25.36 7.92
N LEU A 75 -0.77 -26.15 7.73
CA LEU A 75 -0.79 -27.59 7.94
C LEU A 75 -1.08 -27.96 9.41
N GLU A 76 -0.50 -27.23 10.38
CA GLU A 76 -0.83 -27.36 11.81
C GLU A 76 -2.32 -27.10 12.10
N LYS A 77 -2.99 -26.34 11.24
CA LYS A 77 -4.43 -26.03 11.32
C LYS A 77 -5.31 -26.95 10.49
N GLY A 78 -4.73 -27.96 9.85
CA GLY A 78 -5.45 -28.94 9.03
C GLY A 78 -5.66 -28.50 7.57
N TYR A 79 -4.86 -27.54 7.09
CA TYR A 79 -4.87 -27.09 5.69
C TYR A 79 -3.52 -27.39 5.04
N ASP A 80 -3.51 -28.25 4.02
CA ASP A 80 -2.33 -28.60 3.22
C ASP A 80 -2.31 -27.76 1.94
N VAL A 81 -1.59 -26.63 1.99
CA VAL A 81 -1.43 -25.72 0.85
C VAL A 81 -0.24 -26.19 0.03
N LYS A 82 -0.50 -26.62 -1.23
CA LYS A 82 0.52 -27.24 -2.10
C LYS A 82 1.47 -26.20 -2.69
N ASP A 83 0.96 -24.99 -2.96
CA ASP A 83 1.71 -23.93 -3.59
C ASP A 83 1.30 -22.58 -3.03
N ILE A 84 2.26 -21.67 -2.80
CA ILE A 84 2.01 -20.29 -2.41
C ILE A 84 2.69 -19.39 -3.43
N ASP A 85 1.87 -18.76 -4.26
CA ASP A 85 2.33 -17.81 -5.28
C ASP A 85 2.32 -16.39 -4.72
N MET A 86 3.50 -15.79 -4.56
CA MET A 86 3.67 -14.44 -4.05
C MET A 86 4.09 -13.49 -5.16
N THR A 87 3.34 -12.42 -5.34
CA THR A 87 3.58 -11.42 -6.39
C THR A 87 3.63 -10.01 -5.84
N VAL A 88 4.41 -9.14 -6.47
CA VAL A 88 4.39 -7.69 -6.20
C VAL A 88 3.62 -7.02 -7.34
N GLY A 89 2.59 -6.27 -6.98
CA GLY A 89 1.77 -5.54 -7.96
C GLY A 89 2.56 -4.42 -8.63
N THR A 90 2.16 -4.06 -9.85
CA THR A 90 2.75 -2.94 -10.60
C THR A 90 2.32 -1.57 -10.06
N SER A 91 1.25 -1.53 -9.29
CA SER A 91 0.75 -0.34 -8.60
C SER A 91 -0.08 -0.75 -7.38
N TYR A 92 -0.35 0.19 -6.48
CA TYR A 92 -1.26 -0.05 -5.35
C TYR A 92 -2.65 -0.48 -5.80
N THR A 93 -3.20 0.19 -6.83
CA THR A 93 -4.52 -0.12 -7.38
C THR A 93 -4.58 -1.52 -8.01
N ALA A 94 -3.50 -1.95 -8.70
CA ALA A 94 -3.45 -3.26 -9.35
C ALA A 94 -3.61 -4.42 -8.35
N VAL A 95 -3.15 -4.28 -7.11
CA VAL A 95 -3.34 -5.30 -6.06
C VAL A 95 -4.79 -5.35 -5.59
N GLY A 96 -5.45 -4.19 -5.43
CA GLY A 96 -6.89 -4.14 -5.12
C GLY A 96 -7.74 -4.75 -6.23
N GLU A 97 -7.41 -4.46 -7.50
CA GLU A 97 -8.07 -5.06 -8.67
C GLU A 97 -7.86 -6.59 -8.72
N ALA A 98 -6.67 -7.08 -8.32
CA ALA A 98 -6.39 -8.52 -8.27
C ALA A 98 -7.23 -9.23 -7.21
N LEU A 99 -7.46 -8.61 -6.04
CA LEU A 99 -8.38 -9.11 -5.01
C LEU A 99 -9.82 -9.13 -5.52
N SER A 100 -10.31 -8.00 -6.06
CA SER A 100 -11.66 -7.88 -6.61
C SER A 100 -11.94 -8.89 -7.73
N ALA A 101 -10.96 -9.14 -8.59
CA ALA A 101 -11.06 -10.12 -9.67
C ALA A 101 -10.88 -11.59 -9.23
N GLY A 102 -10.52 -11.85 -7.96
CA GLY A 102 -10.20 -13.20 -7.47
C GLY A 102 -8.93 -13.79 -8.09
N SER A 103 -8.04 -12.95 -8.61
CA SER A 103 -6.72 -13.36 -9.11
C SER A 103 -5.65 -13.34 -8.02
N ALA A 104 -5.92 -12.72 -6.86
CA ALA A 104 -5.24 -12.87 -5.60
C ALA A 104 -6.24 -13.27 -4.50
N ASP A 105 -5.82 -14.15 -3.59
CA ASP A 105 -6.62 -14.61 -2.45
C ASP A 105 -6.37 -13.72 -1.23
N ILE A 106 -5.14 -13.25 -1.06
CA ILE A 106 -4.70 -12.34 0.02
C ILE A 106 -3.94 -11.18 -0.59
N GLY A 107 -4.21 -9.96 -0.12
CA GLY A 107 -3.50 -8.75 -0.52
C GLY A 107 -2.95 -7.99 0.68
N PHE A 108 -1.71 -7.55 0.58
CA PHE A 108 -1.13 -6.55 1.49
C PHE A 108 -1.31 -5.19 0.83
N ILE A 109 -2.34 -4.45 1.27
CA ILE A 109 -2.78 -3.19 0.66
C ILE A 109 -2.86 -2.07 1.69
N SER A 110 -2.75 -0.84 1.24
CA SER A 110 -2.96 0.32 2.10
C SER A 110 -4.43 0.48 2.49
N GLY A 111 -4.68 1.12 3.64
CA GLY A 111 -6.05 1.42 4.08
C GLY A 111 -6.84 2.24 3.05
N GLY A 112 -6.18 3.17 2.35
CA GLY A 112 -6.79 3.95 1.26
C GLY A 112 -7.19 3.07 0.07
N ASN A 113 -6.36 2.08 -0.27
CA ASN A 113 -6.68 1.12 -1.32
C ASN A 113 -7.82 0.18 -0.88
N TYR A 114 -7.79 -0.29 0.38
CA TYR A 114 -8.89 -1.09 0.93
C TYR A 114 -10.24 -0.39 0.81
N VAL A 115 -10.32 0.90 1.10
CA VAL A 115 -11.59 1.68 0.98
C VAL A 115 -12.16 1.62 -0.45
N LEU A 116 -11.31 1.57 -1.47
CA LEU A 116 -11.74 1.50 -2.87
C LEU A 116 -12.29 0.12 -3.26
N PHE A 117 -11.88 -0.94 -2.56
CA PHE A 117 -12.23 -2.34 -2.86
C PHE A 117 -12.94 -3.04 -1.70
N SER A 118 -13.47 -2.28 -0.73
CA SER A 118 -14.09 -2.81 0.48
C SER A 118 -15.34 -3.66 0.26
N ASP A 119 -15.96 -3.55 -0.90
CA ASP A 119 -17.11 -4.39 -1.27
C ASP A 119 -16.69 -5.80 -1.74
N ASP A 120 -15.41 -5.98 -2.08
CA ASP A 120 -14.89 -7.21 -2.69
C ASP A 120 -13.92 -7.97 -1.78
N CYS A 121 -13.48 -7.38 -0.65
CA CYS A 121 -12.55 -8.02 0.28
C CYS A 121 -12.78 -7.62 1.73
N ASP A 122 -12.38 -8.52 2.64
CA ASP A 122 -12.44 -8.33 4.09
C ASP A 122 -11.05 -8.11 4.68
N VAL A 123 -10.96 -7.28 5.73
CA VAL A 123 -9.72 -7.11 6.51
C VAL A 123 -9.49 -8.34 7.38
N LEU A 124 -8.37 -9.01 7.18
CA LEU A 124 -7.93 -10.14 8.02
C LEU A 124 -7.04 -9.68 9.16
N LEU A 125 -6.05 -8.84 8.86
CA LEU A 125 -5.02 -8.36 9.79
C LEU A 125 -4.64 -6.93 9.43
N THR A 126 -4.07 -6.21 10.39
CA THR A 126 -3.39 -4.94 10.16
C THR A 126 -1.93 -5.09 10.57
N ALA A 127 -1.03 -4.61 9.72
CA ALA A 127 0.39 -4.70 9.96
C ALA A 127 0.82 -3.86 11.17
N LEU A 128 1.78 -4.36 11.92
CA LEU A 128 2.51 -3.60 12.92
C LEU A 128 3.93 -3.34 12.41
N ARG A 129 4.45 -2.16 12.70
CA ARG A 129 5.84 -1.80 12.42
C ARG A 129 6.51 -1.32 13.70
N TYR A 130 7.82 -1.30 13.73
CA TYR A 130 8.51 -0.58 14.80
C TYR A 130 8.23 0.91 14.70
N ALA A 131 7.90 1.53 15.85
CA ALA A 131 7.86 2.98 15.93
C ALA A 131 9.27 3.54 15.73
N ILE A 132 9.38 4.76 15.22
CA ILE A 132 10.65 5.48 15.17
C ILE A 132 10.73 6.47 16.33
N ASN A 133 11.96 6.92 16.62
CA ASN A 133 12.25 7.87 17.70
C ASN A 133 11.71 9.29 17.46
N LYS A 134 11.07 9.54 16.30
CA LYS A 134 10.46 10.82 15.93
C LYS A 134 9.00 10.63 15.57
N ASP A 135 8.10 11.38 16.20
CA ASP A 135 6.65 11.38 15.92
C ASP A 135 6.04 12.77 16.15
N SER A 136 6.71 13.83 15.74
CA SER A 136 6.22 15.21 15.87
C SER A 136 5.46 15.65 14.61
N GLU A 137 4.45 16.50 14.80
CA GLU A 137 3.79 17.22 13.70
C GLU A 137 4.53 18.49 13.29
N ASN A 138 5.51 18.93 14.10
CA ASN A 138 6.34 20.09 13.80
C ASN A 138 7.53 19.68 12.94
N PRO A 139 7.69 20.21 11.72
CA PRO A 139 8.80 19.85 10.83
C PRO A 139 10.19 20.12 11.43
N ALA A 140 10.34 21.16 12.25
CA ALA A 140 11.61 21.52 12.85
C ALA A 140 12.19 20.41 13.76
N ASP A 141 11.34 19.62 14.40
CA ASP A 141 11.76 18.51 15.27
C ASP A 141 12.40 17.35 14.48
N TRP A 142 12.23 17.34 13.18
CA TRP A 142 12.84 16.37 12.26
C TRP A 142 14.20 16.83 11.72
N ASN A 143 14.53 18.12 11.95
CA ASN A 143 15.72 18.79 11.42
C ASN A 143 16.75 19.10 12.52
N ASP A 144 16.66 18.43 13.66
CA ASP A 144 17.53 18.63 14.82
C ASP A 144 18.90 17.89 14.71
N GLY A 145 19.16 17.25 13.58
CA GLY A 145 20.36 16.45 13.32
C GLY A 145 20.31 15.03 13.88
N THR A 146 19.23 14.64 14.57
CA THR A 146 19.06 13.27 15.06
C THR A 146 18.56 12.38 13.91
N ILE A 147 19.16 11.20 13.76
CA ILE A 147 18.79 10.19 12.77
C ILE A 147 17.49 9.48 13.21
N GLU A 148 16.62 9.17 12.25
CA GLU A 148 15.46 8.33 12.49
C GLU A 148 15.90 6.90 12.78
N GLU A 149 15.57 6.38 13.96
CA GLU A 149 15.89 5.03 14.38
C GLU A 149 14.65 4.30 14.86
N ASN A 150 14.58 2.99 14.61
CA ASN A 150 13.54 2.16 15.18
C ASN A 150 13.67 2.11 16.70
N THR A 151 12.54 2.26 17.37
CA THR A 151 12.43 1.99 18.81
C THR A 151 12.11 0.50 19.05
N LYS A 152 11.89 0.12 20.31
CA LYS A 152 11.41 -1.24 20.67
C LYS A 152 9.89 -1.33 20.64
N ASP A 153 9.20 -0.21 20.57
CA ASP A 153 7.76 -0.15 20.60
C ASP A 153 7.17 -0.41 19.21
N MET A 154 6.02 -1.08 19.19
CA MET A 154 5.28 -1.31 17.97
C MET A 154 4.27 -0.19 17.74
N SER A 155 4.08 0.19 16.47
CA SER A 155 3.13 1.20 16.05
C SER A 155 2.14 0.64 15.02
N THR A 156 0.90 1.12 15.10
CA THR A 156 -0.16 0.86 14.10
C THR A 156 -0.21 1.93 13.02
N TYR A 157 0.65 2.95 13.09
CA TYR A 157 0.69 4.06 12.14
C TYR A 157 2.12 4.53 11.90
N TYR A 158 2.27 5.33 10.88
CA TYR A 158 3.46 6.10 10.54
C TYR A 158 3.04 7.49 10.02
N ARG A 159 4.00 8.36 9.70
CA ARG A 159 3.71 9.67 9.10
C ARG A 159 4.33 9.77 7.70
N CYS A 160 3.77 10.64 6.89
CA CYS A 160 4.47 11.16 5.73
C CYS A 160 5.23 12.42 6.12
N ILE A 161 6.40 12.58 5.55
CA ILE A 161 7.19 13.81 5.57
C ILE A 161 7.24 14.42 4.16
N ILE A 162 7.21 15.74 4.13
CA ILE A 162 7.44 16.55 2.95
C ILE A 162 8.88 17.03 3.06
N LEU A 163 9.72 16.60 2.14
CA LEU A 163 11.18 16.73 2.23
C LEU A 163 11.67 17.69 1.16
N ALA A 164 12.32 18.78 1.56
CA ALA A 164 13.01 19.70 0.65
C ALA A 164 14.44 19.22 0.41
N GLY A 165 14.88 19.25 -0.84
CA GLY A 165 16.17 18.73 -1.31
C GLY A 165 17.25 19.79 -1.43
N PRO A 166 18.42 19.40 -2.01
CA PRO A 166 19.61 20.25 -2.11
C PRO A 166 19.57 21.28 -3.23
N SER A 167 18.50 21.36 -4.03
CA SER A 167 18.35 22.41 -5.05
C SER A 167 18.28 23.81 -4.43
N GLU A 168 18.52 24.87 -5.20
CA GLU A 168 18.42 26.25 -4.74
C GLU A 168 17.05 26.54 -4.09
N LYS A 169 15.95 26.12 -4.76
CA LYS A 169 14.60 26.30 -4.23
C LYS A 169 14.35 25.43 -3.00
N GLY A 170 14.86 24.20 -3.00
CA GLY A 170 14.78 23.33 -1.81
C GLY A 170 15.48 23.96 -0.61
N GLN A 171 16.67 24.52 -0.78
CA GLN A 171 17.41 25.22 0.29
C GLN A 171 16.68 26.47 0.78
N GLU A 172 16.02 27.23 -0.11
CA GLU A 172 15.17 28.38 0.29
C GLU A 172 14.05 27.91 1.24
N LEU A 173 13.33 26.84 0.88
CA LEU A 173 12.27 26.28 1.72
C LEU A 173 12.80 25.77 3.07
N GLN A 174 13.96 25.09 3.05
CA GLN A 174 14.64 24.62 4.27
C GLN A 174 14.98 25.80 5.19
N ALA A 175 15.54 26.88 4.64
CA ALA A 175 15.96 28.06 5.41
C ALA A 175 14.75 28.71 6.11
N LYS A 176 13.61 28.84 5.44
CA LYS A 176 12.39 29.40 6.04
C LYS A 176 11.90 28.56 7.21
N VAL A 177 11.78 27.25 7.02
CA VAL A 177 11.31 26.34 8.09
C VAL A 177 12.28 26.33 9.28
N ASN A 178 13.59 26.33 9.04
CA ASN A 178 14.59 26.37 10.09
C ASN A 178 14.63 27.72 10.82
N ALA A 179 14.19 28.80 10.18
CA ALA A 179 13.99 30.11 10.82
C ALA A 179 12.68 30.19 11.62
N GLY A 180 11.85 29.15 11.60
CA GLY A 180 10.52 29.14 12.23
C GLY A 180 9.46 29.90 11.45
N GLU A 181 9.70 30.16 10.16
CA GLU A 181 8.74 30.81 9.29
C GLU A 181 7.73 29.77 8.72
N GLU A 182 6.48 30.18 8.62
CA GLU A 182 5.46 29.37 7.93
C GLU A 182 5.62 29.51 6.41
N LEU A 183 5.59 28.36 5.73
CA LEU A 183 5.58 28.35 4.25
C LEU A 183 4.22 28.80 3.73
N THR A 184 4.24 29.67 2.75
CA THR A 184 3.04 30.09 2.02
C THR A 184 2.73 29.11 0.89
N TRP A 185 1.51 29.18 0.35
CA TRP A 185 1.17 28.45 -0.88
C TRP A 185 2.13 28.82 -2.03
N ASP A 186 2.49 30.08 -2.19
CA ASP A 186 3.38 30.52 -3.27
C ASP A 186 4.79 29.94 -3.13
N ASP A 187 5.30 29.78 -1.90
CA ASP A 187 6.56 29.10 -1.64
C ASP A 187 6.53 27.66 -2.18
N LEU A 188 5.48 26.92 -1.84
CA LEU A 188 5.31 25.53 -2.22
C LEU A 188 4.96 25.37 -3.71
N ASN A 189 4.11 26.23 -4.25
CA ASN A 189 3.67 26.20 -5.64
C ASN A 189 4.77 26.59 -6.64
N SER A 190 5.78 27.33 -6.20
CA SER A 190 6.95 27.67 -7.03
C SER A 190 8.03 26.58 -7.08
N ALA A 191 7.89 25.52 -6.27
CA ALA A 191 8.80 24.38 -6.26
C ALA A 191 8.34 23.26 -7.21
N ASN A 192 9.31 22.45 -7.68
CA ASN A 192 9.05 21.23 -8.44
C ASN A 192 8.91 20.06 -7.48
N TRP A 193 7.78 19.37 -7.54
CA TRP A 193 7.46 18.27 -6.62
C TRP A 193 7.63 16.91 -7.26
N SER A 194 8.13 15.93 -6.50
CA SER A 194 8.01 14.51 -6.81
C SER A 194 6.96 13.88 -5.92
N VAL A 195 5.99 13.22 -6.54
CA VAL A 195 4.90 12.49 -5.88
C VAL A 195 4.84 11.07 -6.40
N MET A 196 4.13 10.20 -5.70
CA MET A 196 3.86 8.83 -6.15
C MET A 196 2.51 8.75 -6.85
N GLY A 197 2.09 7.54 -7.23
CA GLY A 197 0.76 7.29 -7.77
C GLY A 197 -0.36 7.69 -6.80
N THR A 198 -1.52 8.06 -7.32
CA THR A 198 -2.65 8.66 -6.57
C THR A 198 -3.23 7.78 -5.46
N SER A 199 -2.95 6.47 -5.47
CA SER A 199 -3.36 5.52 -4.42
C SER A 199 -2.30 5.29 -3.34
N SER A 200 -1.12 5.95 -3.44
CA SER A 200 -0.08 5.86 -2.42
C SER A 200 -0.42 6.73 -1.20
N PRO A 201 -0.51 6.18 0.02
CA PRO A 201 -0.83 6.96 1.20
C PRO A 201 0.18 8.08 1.47
N ALA A 202 1.45 7.74 1.70
CA ALA A 202 2.50 8.72 2.01
C ALA A 202 3.00 9.50 0.79
N GLY A 203 2.85 8.92 -0.40
CA GLY A 203 3.35 9.54 -1.63
C GLY A 203 2.35 10.46 -2.33
N TYR A 204 1.08 10.45 -1.92
CA TYR A 204 0.05 11.26 -2.58
C TYR A 204 -1.12 11.65 -1.67
N ILE A 205 -1.84 10.69 -1.07
CA ILE A 205 -3.13 10.95 -0.40
C ILE A 205 -2.96 11.90 0.78
N TYR A 206 -2.10 11.55 1.72
CA TYR A 206 -1.90 12.36 2.93
C TYR A 206 -1.19 13.70 2.66
N PRO A 207 -0.20 13.80 1.75
CA PRO A 207 0.29 15.09 1.28
C PRO A 207 -0.79 15.97 0.65
N ALA A 208 -1.70 15.40 -0.16
CA ALA A 208 -2.81 16.15 -0.73
C ALA A 208 -3.76 16.69 0.35
N LEU A 209 -4.08 15.86 1.37
CA LEU A 209 -4.88 16.29 2.52
C LEU A 209 -4.16 17.37 3.33
N TRP A 210 -2.84 17.24 3.55
CA TRP A 210 -2.04 18.25 4.26
C TRP A 210 -2.05 19.60 3.53
N LEU A 211 -1.94 19.60 2.20
CA LEU A 211 -2.07 20.83 1.38
C LEU A 211 -3.49 21.38 1.44
N GLN A 212 -4.50 20.52 1.39
CA GLN A 212 -5.90 20.91 1.46
C GLN A 212 -6.26 21.58 2.79
N ASP A 213 -5.80 21.00 3.90
CA ASP A 213 -6.10 21.52 5.24
C ASP A 213 -5.43 22.88 5.51
N ARG A 214 -4.21 23.07 4.99
CA ARG A 214 -3.43 24.30 5.24
C ARG A 214 -3.70 25.42 4.25
N TYR A 215 -3.93 25.08 2.98
CA TYR A 215 -4.00 26.07 1.90
C TYR A 215 -5.31 26.01 1.10
N GLY A 216 -6.20 25.06 1.39
CA GLY A 216 -7.42 24.84 0.60
C GLY A 216 -7.15 24.38 -0.83
N LYS A 217 -5.99 23.76 -1.08
CA LYS A 217 -5.49 23.34 -2.39
C LYS A 217 -4.89 21.94 -2.30
N GLY A 218 -4.89 21.20 -3.42
CA GLY A 218 -4.33 19.85 -3.50
C GLY A 218 -3.06 19.77 -4.36
N ILE A 219 -2.53 18.56 -4.49
CA ILE A 219 -1.37 18.28 -5.37
C ILE A 219 -1.66 18.67 -6.82
N SER A 220 -2.91 18.50 -7.28
CA SER A 220 -3.33 18.90 -8.65
C SER A 220 -3.32 20.40 -8.90
N ASP A 221 -3.27 21.23 -7.86
CA ASP A 221 -3.18 22.68 -7.96
C ASP A 221 -1.73 23.19 -8.01
N LEU A 222 -0.75 22.31 -7.76
CA LEU A 222 0.66 22.66 -7.88
C LEU A 222 1.03 22.90 -9.35
N SER A 223 1.80 23.95 -9.59
CA SER A 223 2.28 24.32 -10.93
C SER A 223 3.20 23.26 -11.55
N SER A 224 3.92 22.52 -10.72
CA SER A 224 4.85 21.48 -11.15
C SER A 224 4.88 20.32 -10.15
N ALA A 225 4.26 19.20 -10.53
CA ALA A 225 4.34 17.95 -9.81
C ALA A 225 4.54 16.81 -10.81
N VAL A 226 5.59 16.00 -10.59
CA VAL A 226 5.88 14.84 -11.43
C VAL A 226 5.66 13.56 -10.63
N GLN A 227 5.01 12.60 -11.26
CA GLN A 227 4.87 11.27 -10.68
C GLN A 227 6.17 10.49 -10.88
N SER A 228 6.66 9.88 -9.81
CA SER A 228 7.77 8.92 -9.83
C SER A 228 7.24 7.49 -9.72
N ASP A 229 7.91 6.56 -10.37
CA ASP A 229 7.50 5.15 -10.40
C ASP A 229 7.87 4.41 -9.11
N SER A 230 8.91 4.89 -8.42
CA SER A 230 9.38 4.34 -7.15
C SER A 230 9.97 5.44 -6.27
N TYR A 231 10.07 5.18 -4.96
CA TYR A 231 10.78 6.10 -4.06
C TYR A 231 12.27 6.21 -4.41
N ALA A 232 12.89 5.16 -4.94
CA ALA A 232 14.27 5.23 -5.42
C ALA A 232 14.43 6.26 -6.54
N SER A 233 13.56 6.25 -7.55
CA SER A 233 13.58 7.25 -8.62
C SER A 233 13.25 8.66 -8.12
N ALA A 234 12.36 8.78 -7.13
CA ALA A 234 12.02 10.04 -6.50
C ALA A 234 13.19 10.64 -5.74
N PHE A 235 13.92 9.84 -4.94
CA PHE A 235 15.14 10.28 -4.24
C PHE A 235 16.27 10.63 -5.21
N ALA A 236 16.44 9.88 -6.30
CA ALA A 236 17.42 10.21 -7.34
C ALA A 236 17.12 11.57 -7.99
N ARG A 237 15.85 11.88 -8.26
CA ARG A 237 15.42 13.20 -8.77
C ARG A 237 15.68 14.32 -7.75
N LEU A 238 15.41 14.07 -6.46
CA LEU A 238 15.68 15.03 -5.40
C LEU A 238 17.19 15.28 -5.27
N ALA A 239 18.00 14.23 -5.23
CA ALA A 239 19.46 14.32 -5.12
C ALA A 239 20.09 15.09 -6.28
N SER A 240 19.58 14.89 -7.50
CA SER A 240 20.08 15.60 -8.69
C SER A 240 19.55 17.01 -8.86
N GLY A 241 18.60 17.46 -8.02
CA GLY A 241 17.96 18.77 -8.13
C GLY A 241 16.96 18.88 -9.28
N GLN A 242 16.50 17.76 -9.86
CA GLN A 242 15.42 17.75 -10.86
C GLN A 242 14.07 18.11 -10.22
N VAL A 243 13.91 17.81 -8.95
CA VAL A 243 12.80 18.25 -8.10
C VAL A 243 13.34 18.91 -6.84
N ASP A 244 12.55 19.82 -6.30
CA ASP A 244 12.90 20.58 -5.10
C ASP A 244 12.32 19.94 -3.85
N VAL A 245 11.18 19.27 -4.00
CA VAL A 245 10.39 18.67 -2.93
C VAL A 245 10.01 17.25 -3.28
N LEU A 246 10.08 16.37 -2.28
CA LEU A 246 9.66 14.99 -2.32
C LEU A 246 8.68 14.70 -1.18
N VAL A 247 7.60 13.97 -1.45
CA VAL A 247 6.71 13.43 -0.41
C VAL A 247 7.01 11.96 -0.19
N THR A 248 7.22 11.56 1.08
CA THR A 248 7.66 10.21 1.39
C THR A 248 7.26 9.80 2.81
N TYR A 249 7.44 8.52 3.15
CA TYR A 249 7.23 8.03 4.51
C TYR A 249 8.36 8.48 5.46
N ALA A 250 8.06 8.51 6.76
CA ALA A 250 8.89 9.18 7.77
C ALA A 250 10.33 8.63 7.90
N ASP A 251 10.51 7.33 7.77
CA ASP A 251 11.82 6.67 7.90
C ASP A 251 12.61 6.57 6.57
N ALA A 252 12.10 7.19 5.51
CA ALA A 252 12.73 7.10 4.20
C ALA A 252 14.16 7.66 4.15
N ARG A 253 14.48 8.74 4.92
CA ARG A 253 15.87 9.23 4.97
C ARG A 253 16.85 8.16 5.44
N ARG A 254 16.48 7.39 6.47
CA ARG A 254 17.28 6.27 6.96
C ARG A 254 17.44 5.18 5.89
N ASP A 255 16.34 4.81 5.23
CA ASP A 255 16.32 3.71 4.27
C ASP A 255 17.11 4.04 3.00
N TYR A 256 17.22 5.32 2.65
CA TYR A 256 17.96 5.80 1.48
C TYR A 256 19.33 6.44 1.82
N ALA A 257 19.76 6.45 3.09
CA ALA A 257 20.98 7.11 3.51
C ALA A 257 22.25 6.61 2.81
N GLU A 258 22.41 5.28 2.70
CA GLU A 258 23.55 4.70 2.00
C GLU A 258 23.49 5.00 0.50
N ARG A 259 22.32 4.82 -0.12
CA ARG A 259 22.10 5.06 -1.55
C ARG A 259 22.26 6.52 -1.93
N TRP A 260 22.00 7.45 -0.99
CA TRP A 260 22.20 8.88 -1.18
C TRP A 260 23.61 9.22 -1.62
N ASN A 261 24.61 8.58 -1.00
CA ASN A 261 26.02 8.75 -1.35
C ASN A 261 26.46 7.80 -2.46
N THR A 262 26.13 6.50 -2.38
CA THR A 262 26.70 5.45 -3.26
C THR A 262 26.08 5.41 -4.64
N GLU A 263 24.77 5.68 -4.76
CA GLU A 263 24.04 5.59 -6.02
C GLU A 263 23.66 6.97 -6.57
N PHE A 264 23.25 7.90 -5.70
CA PHE A 264 22.78 9.22 -6.14
C PHE A 264 23.89 10.27 -6.17
N GLY A 265 25.13 9.90 -5.77
CA GLY A 265 26.35 10.68 -5.97
C GLY A 265 26.46 11.93 -5.11
N ARG A 266 25.79 11.95 -3.95
CA ARG A 266 25.89 13.07 -3.02
C ARG A 266 27.11 12.92 -2.10
N GLU A 267 27.71 14.05 -1.71
CA GLU A 267 28.90 14.08 -0.83
C GLU A 267 28.50 14.23 0.64
N GLY A 268 27.47 15.03 0.93
CA GLY A 268 26.91 15.21 2.26
C GLY A 268 25.94 14.07 2.65
N SER A 269 25.62 13.96 3.94
CA SER A 269 24.59 13.03 4.38
C SER A 269 23.20 13.51 3.96
N ILE A 270 22.27 12.59 3.85
CA ILE A 270 20.88 12.92 3.50
C ILE A 270 20.25 13.87 4.54
N TRP A 271 20.65 13.79 5.80
CA TRP A 271 20.15 14.67 6.88
C TRP A 271 20.73 16.08 6.83
N GLU A 272 21.94 16.25 6.28
CA GLU A 272 22.55 17.57 6.07
C GLU A 272 22.01 18.25 4.82
N GLU A 273 21.71 17.50 3.79
CA GLU A 273 21.32 18.03 2.49
C GLU A 273 19.82 18.13 2.27
N THR A 274 19.02 17.56 3.18
CA THR A 274 17.54 17.59 3.10
C THR A 274 16.93 18.00 4.44
N ASN A 275 15.85 18.76 4.40
CA ASN A 275 15.08 19.09 5.59
C ASN A 275 13.60 18.76 5.40
N VAL A 276 12.97 18.32 6.48
CA VAL A 276 11.52 18.17 6.54
C VAL A 276 10.88 19.56 6.59
N ILE A 277 9.98 19.84 5.67
CA ILE A 277 9.26 21.11 5.57
C ILE A 277 7.77 20.96 5.87
N GLY A 278 7.29 19.75 6.02
CA GLY A 278 5.92 19.43 6.39
C GLY A 278 5.81 17.99 6.91
N VAL A 279 4.86 17.77 7.80
CA VAL A 279 4.53 16.45 8.36
C VAL A 279 3.02 16.29 8.32
N THR A 280 2.56 15.11 7.92
CA THR A 280 1.12 14.82 7.81
C THR A 280 0.56 14.26 9.11
N ALA A 281 -0.77 14.18 9.18
CA ALA A 281 -1.46 13.35 10.16
C ALA A 281 -1.00 11.87 10.09
N PRO A 282 -1.21 11.07 11.15
CA PRO A 282 -0.88 9.64 11.16
C PRO A 282 -1.54 8.87 10.02
N ILE A 283 -0.80 8.00 9.39
CA ILE A 283 -1.22 7.07 8.34
C ILE A 283 -1.26 5.68 8.97
N TYR A 284 -2.42 5.05 9.01
CA TYR A 284 -2.51 3.68 9.52
C TYR A 284 -1.77 2.72 8.60
N ASN A 285 -1.14 1.70 9.21
CA ASN A 285 -0.39 0.70 8.49
C ASN A 285 -1.27 -0.11 7.53
N ASP A 286 -0.63 -0.75 6.58
CA ASP A 286 -1.28 -1.59 5.58
C ASP A 286 -2.04 -2.77 6.20
N THR A 287 -3.03 -3.22 5.52
CA THR A 287 -3.93 -4.29 5.94
C THR A 287 -3.92 -5.45 4.92
#